data_9b3b1579a9cbe47cc3b40960bbfe4dc6
#
_entry.id   9b3b1579a9cbe47cc3b40960bbfe4dc6
#
_cell.length_a   1.000
_cell.length_b   1.000
_cell.length_c   1.000
_cell.angle_alpha   90.00
_cell.angle_beta   90.00
_cell.angle_gamma   90.00
#
_symmetry.space_group_name_H-M   'P 1'
#
loop_
_entity.id
_entity.type
_entity.pdbx_description
1 polymer ?
#
loop_
_entity_poly.entity_id
_entity_poly.type
_entity_poly.pdbx_seq_one_letter_code
_entity_poly.pdbx_strand_id
1 'polypeptide(L)'
;MKMIIGAQFYTLRNFCKTLDDFSETLKKVADIGYTSVQISGTCAYEPEWLRDQLKANGLKCAVTHIPGDKLKADPVKVAHDHDIFDCEYVGLGYYHFAAEDATTEKFTEEYLPVAKAIHSAGKYFMYHNHDAEFKWENGKTILANLAEKFSPELMGFTLDTFWVQAGGGDPAAWIEYLSGRVPCIHLKDYSYGRKMAVIGEGNINFDRVFKSAEKAGTKYMLVEQDECYGEDPFDCLARSYKYLSSLGFK
;
A
#
# COMPACT_ATOMS: atom_id res chain seq x y z
N MET A 1 1.31 -18.42 -7.51
CA MET A 1 2.57 -17.68 -7.34
C MET A 1 2.72 -17.42 -5.84
N LYS A 2 3.92 -17.54 -5.26
CA LYS A 2 4.09 -17.30 -3.82
C LYS A 2 4.04 -15.78 -3.58
N MET A 3 3.17 -15.31 -2.69
CA MET A 3 3.10 -13.90 -2.30
C MET A 3 4.38 -13.50 -1.55
N ILE A 4 4.87 -12.29 -1.82
CA ILE A 4 6.09 -11.72 -1.24
C ILE A 4 5.67 -10.80 -0.10
N ILE A 5 6.31 -10.94 1.07
CA ILE A 5 6.13 -10.00 2.17
C ILE A 5 7.08 -8.82 2.04
N GLY A 6 6.57 -7.63 2.31
CA GLY A 6 7.34 -6.39 2.28
C GLY A 6 7.02 -5.50 3.47
N ALA A 7 7.81 -4.46 3.68
CA ALA A 7 7.60 -3.44 4.69
C ALA A 7 7.09 -2.14 4.06
N GLN A 8 6.05 -1.55 4.62
CA GLN A 8 5.55 -0.26 4.23
C GLN A 8 6.21 0.85 5.08
N PHE A 9 6.86 1.79 4.41
CA PHE A 9 7.76 2.76 5.05
C PHE A 9 7.06 3.88 5.81
N TYR A 10 5.74 4.04 5.66
CA TYR A 10 5.01 4.98 6.51
C TYR A 10 5.08 4.60 8.00
N THR A 11 5.19 3.31 8.31
CA THR A 11 5.52 2.79 9.65
C THR A 11 6.80 3.42 10.18
N LEU A 12 7.78 3.64 9.31
CA LEU A 12 9.13 4.13 9.62
C LEU A 12 9.34 5.60 9.23
N ARG A 13 8.27 6.37 8.96
CA ARG A 13 8.32 7.76 8.47
C ARG A 13 9.18 8.70 9.30
N ASN A 14 9.29 8.43 10.60
CA ASN A 14 10.13 9.23 11.51
C ASN A 14 11.63 8.93 11.41
N PHE A 15 11.98 7.81 10.77
CA PHE A 15 13.36 7.36 10.52
C PHE A 15 13.78 7.53 9.05
N CYS A 16 13.05 8.36 8.28
CA CYS A 16 13.33 8.64 6.86
C CYS A 16 13.30 10.15 6.59
N LYS A 17 13.79 10.98 7.51
CA LYS A 17 13.72 12.44 7.39
C LYS A 17 14.86 13.03 6.55
N THR A 18 15.98 12.33 6.46
CA THR A 18 17.12 12.65 5.60
C THR A 18 17.46 11.45 4.72
N LEU A 19 18.28 11.63 3.68
CA LEU A 19 18.74 10.53 2.83
C LEU A 19 19.59 9.53 3.61
N ASP A 20 20.39 10.00 4.58
CA ASP A 20 21.20 9.12 5.44
C ASP A 20 20.31 8.27 6.35
N ASP A 21 19.32 8.88 7.02
CA ASP A 21 18.33 8.16 7.81
C ASP A 21 17.56 7.13 6.97
N PHE A 22 17.16 7.51 5.75
CA PHE A 22 16.44 6.64 4.86
C PHE A 22 17.29 5.46 4.39
N SER A 23 18.57 5.70 4.06
CA SER A 23 19.54 4.64 3.72
C SER A 23 19.72 3.64 4.87
N GLU A 24 19.92 4.13 6.10
CA GLU A 24 20.04 3.26 7.29
C GLU A 24 18.74 2.49 7.57
N THR A 25 17.58 3.09 7.34
CA THR A 25 16.27 2.45 7.48
C THR A 25 16.08 1.32 6.48
N LEU A 26 16.46 1.52 5.20
CA LEU A 26 16.43 0.47 4.19
C LEU A 26 17.28 -0.73 4.59
N LYS A 27 18.49 -0.46 5.11
CA LYS A 27 19.38 -1.51 5.61
C LYS A 27 18.77 -2.29 6.76
N LYS A 28 18.22 -1.61 7.78
CA LYS A 28 17.56 -2.27 8.92
C LYS A 28 16.38 -3.14 8.50
N VAL A 29 15.57 -2.69 7.55
CA VAL A 29 14.44 -3.45 7.00
C VAL A 29 14.94 -4.71 6.27
N ALA A 30 16.02 -4.61 5.50
CA ALA A 30 16.64 -5.77 4.86
C ALA A 30 17.24 -6.75 5.89
N ASP A 31 17.89 -6.23 6.96
CA ASP A 31 18.47 -7.03 8.04
C ASP A 31 17.38 -7.80 8.84
N ILE A 32 16.15 -7.29 8.95
CA ILE A 32 15.00 -8.02 9.50
C ILE A 32 14.64 -9.23 8.63
N GLY A 33 14.86 -9.14 7.32
CA GLY A 33 14.60 -10.19 6.35
C GLY A 33 13.60 -9.85 5.25
N TYR A 34 13.05 -8.65 5.23
CA TYR A 34 12.19 -8.20 4.14
C TYR A 34 12.97 -8.10 2.84
N THR A 35 12.36 -8.52 1.74
CA THR A 35 12.95 -8.45 0.38
C THR A 35 12.22 -7.45 -0.51
N SER A 36 11.14 -6.88 -0.02
CA SER A 36 10.32 -5.90 -0.73
C SER A 36 9.91 -4.77 0.20
N VAL A 37 9.72 -3.58 -0.37
CA VAL A 37 9.34 -2.39 0.36
C VAL A 37 8.30 -1.59 -0.43
N GLN A 38 7.49 -0.83 0.31
CA GLN A 38 6.70 0.27 -0.24
C GLN A 38 7.30 1.59 0.22
N ILE A 39 7.58 2.48 -0.72
CA ILE A 39 8.12 3.81 -0.42
C ILE A 39 6.96 4.78 -0.16
N SER A 40 6.86 5.24 1.09
CA SER A 40 5.80 6.13 1.55
C SER A 40 6.27 6.92 2.78
N GLY A 41 5.97 8.22 2.86
CA GLY A 41 6.27 9.04 4.03
C GLY A 41 7.76 9.34 4.26
N THR A 42 8.59 9.21 3.23
CA THR A 42 10.04 9.46 3.28
C THR A 42 10.39 10.90 2.93
N CYS A 43 11.65 11.31 3.15
CA CYS A 43 12.19 12.53 2.57
C CYS A 43 12.21 12.46 1.04
N ALA A 44 12.42 13.59 0.38
CA ALA A 44 12.61 13.63 -1.07
C ALA A 44 13.92 12.91 -1.47
N TYR A 45 13.88 12.24 -2.59
CA TYR A 45 15.00 11.49 -3.17
C TYR A 45 14.97 11.59 -4.71
N GLU A 46 16.13 11.40 -5.33
CA GLU A 46 16.22 11.20 -6.77
C GLU A 46 16.00 9.71 -7.11
N PRO A 47 15.32 9.37 -8.21
CA PRO A 47 15.03 7.98 -8.58
C PRO A 47 16.26 7.08 -8.68
N GLU A 48 17.39 7.60 -9.17
CA GLU A 48 18.65 6.90 -9.26
C GLU A 48 19.22 6.58 -7.88
N TRP A 49 19.11 7.50 -6.93
CA TRP A 49 19.53 7.26 -5.55
C TRP A 49 18.72 6.10 -4.94
N LEU A 50 17.39 6.12 -5.10
CA LEU A 50 16.54 5.05 -4.60
C LEU A 50 16.90 3.70 -5.23
N ARG A 51 17.10 3.64 -6.55
CA ARG A 51 17.55 2.43 -7.25
C ARG A 51 18.82 1.86 -6.62
N ASP A 52 19.81 2.72 -6.39
CA ASP A 52 21.11 2.31 -5.88
C ASP A 52 21.01 1.80 -4.42
N GLN A 53 20.19 2.45 -3.59
CA GLN A 53 19.91 2.00 -2.23
C GLN A 53 19.17 0.66 -2.20
N LEU A 54 18.12 0.48 -3.01
CA LEU A 54 17.39 -0.77 -3.11
C LEU A 54 18.31 -1.92 -3.55
N LYS A 55 19.13 -1.67 -4.57
CA LYS A 55 20.10 -2.66 -5.06
C LYS A 55 21.14 -3.01 -4.00
N ALA A 56 21.69 -2.04 -3.29
CA ALA A 56 22.70 -2.27 -2.24
C ALA A 56 22.18 -3.16 -1.10
N ASN A 57 20.88 -3.09 -0.81
CA ASN A 57 20.24 -3.84 0.26
C ASN A 57 19.45 -5.08 -0.23
N GLY A 58 19.48 -5.41 -1.52
CA GLY A 58 18.75 -6.55 -2.08
C GLY A 58 17.23 -6.41 -1.98
N LEU A 59 16.72 -5.18 -1.94
CA LEU A 59 15.30 -4.86 -1.85
C LEU A 59 14.68 -4.56 -3.22
N LYS A 60 13.37 -4.81 -3.35
CA LYS A 60 12.55 -4.37 -4.48
C LYS A 60 11.48 -3.39 -4.02
N CYS A 61 11.24 -2.35 -4.82
CA CYS A 61 10.08 -1.48 -4.62
C CYS A 61 8.83 -2.17 -5.17
N ALA A 62 7.89 -2.52 -4.30
CA ALA A 62 6.61 -3.12 -4.70
C ALA A 62 5.64 -2.07 -5.27
N VAL A 63 5.52 -0.94 -4.59
CA VAL A 63 4.63 0.17 -4.93
C VAL A 63 5.14 1.42 -4.19
N THR A 64 4.77 2.60 -4.66
CA THR A 64 5.02 3.85 -3.95
C THR A 64 3.71 4.49 -3.49
N HIS A 65 3.79 5.47 -2.58
CA HIS A 65 2.76 6.48 -2.41
C HIS A 65 3.30 7.83 -2.86
N ILE A 66 2.77 8.33 -3.96
CA ILE A 66 3.13 9.63 -4.53
C ILE A 66 2.09 10.67 -4.11
N PRO A 67 2.48 11.88 -3.68
CA PRO A 67 1.54 12.96 -3.40
C PRO A 67 0.64 13.26 -4.59
N GLY A 68 -0.66 13.48 -4.33
CA GLY A 68 -1.66 13.64 -5.38
C GLY A 68 -1.43 14.87 -6.28
N ASP A 69 -0.82 15.94 -5.75
CA ASP A 69 -0.40 17.11 -6.51
C ASP A 69 0.68 16.77 -7.54
N LYS A 70 1.68 15.96 -7.18
CA LYS A 70 2.71 15.47 -8.10
C LYS A 70 2.13 14.56 -9.18
N LEU A 71 1.23 13.64 -8.79
CA LEU A 71 0.54 12.76 -9.73
C LEU A 71 -0.27 13.55 -10.77
N LYS A 72 -0.95 14.61 -10.35
CA LYS A 72 -1.74 15.47 -11.26
C LYS A 72 -0.88 16.41 -12.10
N ALA A 73 0.27 16.84 -11.58
CA ALA A 73 1.15 17.77 -12.29
C ALA A 73 1.88 17.11 -13.48
N ASP A 74 2.44 15.92 -13.30
CA ASP A 74 3.15 15.19 -14.37
C ASP A 74 3.14 13.68 -14.13
N PRO A 75 2.02 12.99 -14.43
CA PRO A 75 1.90 11.56 -14.24
C PRO A 75 2.85 10.73 -15.13
N VAL A 76 3.22 11.26 -16.29
CA VAL A 76 4.14 10.59 -17.22
C VAL A 76 5.55 10.60 -16.67
N LYS A 77 6.02 11.74 -16.13
CA LYS A 77 7.31 11.81 -15.46
C LYS A 77 7.35 10.85 -14.26
N VAL A 78 6.30 10.84 -13.44
CA VAL A 78 6.21 9.92 -12.30
C VAL A 78 6.33 8.46 -12.76
N ALA A 79 5.65 8.08 -13.84
CA ALA A 79 5.75 6.72 -14.39
C ALA A 79 7.19 6.40 -14.87
N HIS A 80 7.86 7.31 -15.57
CA HIS A 80 9.25 7.15 -16.01
C HIS A 80 10.24 7.09 -14.83
N ASP A 81 10.02 7.88 -13.76
CA ASP A 81 10.83 7.78 -12.54
C ASP A 81 10.75 6.35 -11.96
N HIS A 82 9.58 5.68 -12.05
CA HIS A 82 9.39 4.29 -11.61
C HIS A 82 10.11 3.25 -12.49
N ASP A 83 10.44 3.57 -13.75
CA ASP A 83 11.30 2.70 -14.58
C ASP A 83 12.71 2.62 -14.01
N ILE A 84 13.23 3.73 -13.46
CA ILE A 84 14.60 3.83 -12.98
C ILE A 84 14.87 2.85 -11.83
N PHE A 85 13.90 2.66 -10.92
CA PHE A 85 14.02 1.72 -9.78
C PHE A 85 13.13 0.47 -9.91
N ASP A 86 12.72 0.12 -11.14
CA ASP A 86 12.01 -1.12 -11.49
C ASP A 86 10.73 -1.35 -10.66
N CYS A 87 9.88 -0.32 -10.55
CA CYS A 87 8.61 -0.42 -9.86
C CYS A 87 7.43 -0.35 -10.85
N GLU A 88 6.55 -1.36 -10.81
CA GLU A 88 5.39 -1.48 -11.71
C GLU A 88 4.22 -0.58 -11.24
N TYR A 89 4.08 -0.38 -9.94
CA TYR A 89 2.88 0.19 -9.32
C TYR A 89 3.11 1.60 -8.80
N VAL A 90 2.30 2.55 -9.29
CA VAL A 90 2.32 3.97 -8.90
C VAL A 90 1.10 4.25 -8.03
N GLY A 91 1.28 4.44 -6.73
CA GLY A 91 0.17 4.54 -5.79
C GLY A 91 -0.16 5.97 -5.37
N LEU A 92 -1.47 6.23 -5.23
CA LEU A 92 -2.02 7.33 -4.45
C LEU A 92 -2.36 6.80 -3.06
N GLY A 93 -1.67 7.34 -2.03
CA GLY A 93 -1.81 6.84 -0.65
C GLY A 93 -3.00 7.38 0.11
N TYR A 94 -3.63 8.45 -0.34
CA TYR A 94 -4.75 9.08 0.37
C TYR A 94 -5.56 10.03 -0.52
N TYR A 95 -6.88 9.99 -0.37
CA TYR A 95 -7.79 11.02 -0.85
C TYR A 95 -8.78 11.37 0.27
N HIS A 96 -9.13 12.65 0.40
CA HIS A 96 -9.85 13.14 1.57
C HIS A 96 -11.37 12.86 1.53
N PHE A 97 -11.78 11.59 1.36
CA PHE A 97 -13.19 11.18 1.34
C PHE A 97 -13.94 11.42 2.66
N ALA A 98 -13.24 11.78 3.74
CA ALA A 98 -13.87 12.26 4.97
C ALA A 98 -14.53 13.64 4.82
N ALA A 99 -14.07 14.48 3.87
CA ALA A 99 -14.67 15.80 3.61
C ALA A 99 -16.09 15.67 3.05
N GLU A 100 -16.96 16.64 3.40
CA GLU A 100 -18.36 16.64 3.00
C GLU A 100 -18.56 16.75 1.48
N ASP A 101 -17.65 17.46 0.81
CA ASP A 101 -17.70 17.73 -0.63
C ASP A 101 -16.90 16.72 -1.45
N ALA A 102 -16.23 15.75 -0.83
CA ALA A 102 -15.50 14.69 -1.50
C ALA A 102 -16.48 13.60 -1.99
N THR A 103 -16.47 13.35 -3.29
CA THR A 103 -17.34 12.36 -3.95
C THR A 103 -16.53 11.47 -4.88
N THR A 104 -17.09 10.30 -5.20
CA THR A 104 -16.54 9.40 -6.22
C THR A 104 -16.39 10.12 -7.57
N GLU A 105 -17.33 11.02 -7.92
CA GLU A 105 -17.29 11.77 -9.18
C GLU A 105 -16.09 12.71 -9.23
N LYS A 106 -15.87 13.53 -8.18
CA LYS A 106 -14.70 14.41 -8.09
C LYS A 106 -13.38 13.64 -8.19
N PHE A 107 -13.27 12.53 -7.45
CA PHE A 107 -12.10 11.66 -7.56
C PHE A 107 -11.90 11.18 -9.00
N THR A 108 -12.97 10.77 -9.66
CA THR A 108 -12.92 10.27 -11.05
C THR A 108 -12.47 11.38 -12.01
N GLU A 109 -13.02 12.58 -11.89
CA GLU A 109 -12.62 13.74 -12.70
C GLU A 109 -11.12 14.06 -12.53
N GLU A 110 -10.60 14.01 -11.31
CA GLU A 110 -9.20 14.32 -11.01
C GLU A 110 -8.22 13.19 -11.43
N TYR A 111 -8.57 11.92 -11.20
CA TYR A 111 -7.61 10.83 -11.30
C TYR A 111 -7.81 9.89 -12.50
N LEU A 112 -8.92 9.95 -13.23
CA LEU A 112 -9.05 9.17 -14.46
C LEU A 112 -8.06 9.61 -15.55
N PRO A 113 -7.79 10.91 -15.77
CA PRO A 113 -6.71 11.34 -16.66
C PRO A 113 -5.33 10.88 -16.20
N VAL A 114 -5.05 10.91 -14.88
CA VAL A 114 -3.80 10.44 -14.28
C VAL A 114 -3.61 8.93 -14.53
N ALA A 115 -4.64 8.13 -14.24
CA ALA A 115 -4.60 6.69 -14.44
C ALA A 115 -4.34 6.32 -15.92
N LYS A 116 -5.01 7.03 -16.87
CA LYS A 116 -4.78 6.84 -18.30
C LYS A 116 -3.35 7.19 -18.73
N ALA A 117 -2.79 8.29 -18.22
CA ALA A 117 -1.42 8.70 -18.51
C ALA A 117 -0.39 7.71 -17.97
N ILE A 118 -0.55 7.25 -16.72
CA ILE A 118 0.29 6.23 -16.09
C ILE A 118 0.21 4.92 -16.87
N HIS A 119 -0.99 4.47 -17.25
CA HIS A 119 -1.18 3.27 -18.06
C HIS A 119 -0.50 3.38 -19.44
N SER A 120 -0.66 4.53 -20.12
CA SER A 120 -0.02 4.77 -21.42
C SER A 120 1.50 4.79 -21.33
N ALA A 121 2.06 5.13 -20.18
CA ALA A 121 3.49 5.06 -19.90
C ALA A 121 3.95 3.67 -19.39
N GLY A 122 3.09 2.63 -19.46
CA GLY A 122 3.43 1.25 -19.13
C GLY A 122 3.45 0.92 -17.64
N LYS A 123 2.86 1.77 -16.80
CA LYS A 123 2.72 1.54 -15.35
C LYS A 123 1.27 1.34 -14.97
N TYR A 124 1.04 0.91 -13.71
CA TYR A 124 -0.30 0.66 -13.19
C TYR A 124 -0.61 1.57 -12.02
N PHE A 125 -1.68 2.35 -12.14
CA PHE A 125 -2.12 3.26 -11.08
C PHE A 125 -2.81 2.48 -9.97
N MET A 126 -2.43 2.75 -8.71
CA MET A 126 -2.95 2.09 -7.52
C MET A 126 -3.59 3.09 -6.58
N TYR A 127 -4.74 2.75 -6.04
CA TYR A 127 -5.40 3.53 -4.99
C TYR A 127 -5.38 2.77 -3.65
N HIS A 128 -4.95 3.44 -2.58
CA HIS A 128 -4.98 2.91 -1.21
C HIS A 128 -6.20 3.44 -0.46
N ASN A 129 -7.01 2.54 0.10
CA ASN A 129 -8.21 2.89 0.85
C ASN A 129 -7.95 3.14 2.34
N HIS A 130 -8.79 3.99 2.91
CA HIS A 130 -9.03 4.13 4.35
C HIS A 130 -10.45 3.69 4.70
N ASP A 131 -10.93 4.03 5.89
CA ASP A 131 -12.28 3.71 6.35
C ASP A 131 -13.35 4.63 5.74
N ALA A 132 -12.99 5.86 5.34
CA ALA A 132 -13.92 6.82 4.75
C ALA A 132 -14.54 6.31 3.44
N GLU A 133 -13.84 5.46 2.68
CA GLU A 133 -14.31 4.83 1.45
C GLU A 133 -15.41 3.79 1.67
N PHE A 134 -15.69 3.47 2.94
CA PHE A 134 -16.84 2.63 3.32
C PHE A 134 -18.12 3.43 3.59
N LYS A 135 -18.09 4.77 3.48
CA LYS A 135 -19.33 5.57 3.43
C LYS A 135 -20.17 5.15 2.22
N TRP A 136 -21.49 5.23 2.41
CA TRP A 136 -22.45 4.96 1.34
C TRP A 136 -22.64 6.20 0.48
N GLU A 137 -22.54 6.01 -0.83
CA GLU A 137 -22.79 7.00 -1.87
C GLU A 137 -23.56 6.32 -3.00
N ASN A 138 -24.75 6.81 -3.32
CA ASN A 138 -25.60 6.28 -4.39
C ASN A 138 -25.89 4.76 -4.27
N GLY A 139 -26.16 4.29 -3.05
CA GLY A 139 -26.54 2.89 -2.79
C GLY A 139 -25.42 1.87 -2.71
N LYS A 140 -24.15 2.32 -2.73
CA LYS A 140 -22.94 1.50 -2.59
C LYS A 140 -21.90 2.21 -1.72
N THR A 141 -20.86 1.52 -1.30
CA THR A 141 -19.70 2.16 -0.70
C THR A 141 -18.91 2.95 -1.74
N ILE A 142 -18.23 4.02 -1.33
CA ILE A 142 -17.33 4.79 -2.20
C ILE A 142 -16.31 3.85 -2.85
N LEU A 143 -15.73 2.90 -2.09
CA LEU A 143 -14.75 1.94 -2.63
C LEU A 143 -15.34 1.10 -3.78
N ALA A 144 -16.59 0.64 -3.65
CA ALA A 144 -17.28 -0.10 -4.72
C ALA A 144 -17.55 0.80 -5.94
N ASN A 145 -17.97 2.05 -5.72
CA ASN A 145 -18.16 3.02 -6.79
C ASN A 145 -16.86 3.29 -7.56
N LEU A 146 -15.73 3.46 -6.86
CA LEU A 146 -14.41 3.60 -7.48
C LEU A 146 -14.05 2.38 -8.35
N ALA A 147 -14.33 1.19 -7.85
CA ALA A 147 -14.07 -0.05 -8.60
C ALA A 147 -14.91 -0.14 -9.90
N GLU A 148 -16.09 0.47 -9.94
CA GLU A 148 -16.94 0.54 -11.13
C GLU A 148 -16.57 1.67 -12.10
N LYS A 149 -16.14 2.83 -11.55
CA LYS A 149 -15.77 4.00 -12.36
C LYS A 149 -14.46 3.83 -13.11
N PHE A 150 -13.52 3.08 -12.56
CA PHE A 150 -12.23 2.80 -13.20
C PHE A 150 -12.22 1.38 -13.75
N SER A 151 -11.86 1.23 -15.01
CA SER A 151 -11.66 -0.10 -15.58
C SER A 151 -10.45 -0.81 -14.97
N PRO A 152 -10.47 -2.17 -14.90
CA PRO A 152 -9.41 -2.95 -14.25
C PRO A 152 -8.01 -2.73 -14.79
N GLU A 153 -7.87 -2.36 -16.07
CA GLU A 153 -6.59 -2.06 -16.68
C GLU A 153 -6.01 -0.69 -16.29
N LEU A 154 -6.85 0.24 -15.84
CA LEU A 154 -6.43 1.60 -15.49
C LEU A 154 -6.08 1.76 -14.02
N MET A 155 -6.83 1.11 -13.12
CA MET A 155 -6.61 1.28 -11.69
C MET A 155 -6.81 -0.02 -10.91
N GLY A 156 -5.83 -0.34 -10.08
CA GLY A 156 -5.93 -1.35 -9.03
C GLY A 156 -6.00 -0.72 -7.63
N PHE A 157 -6.06 -1.60 -6.64
CA PHE A 157 -6.17 -1.20 -5.25
C PHE A 157 -5.03 -1.78 -4.41
N THR A 158 -4.42 -0.95 -3.58
CA THR A 158 -3.65 -1.39 -2.43
C THR A 158 -4.63 -1.49 -1.26
N LEU A 159 -5.28 -2.65 -1.12
CA LEU A 159 -6.33 -2.83 -0.12
C LEU A 159 -5.71 -2.97 1.27
N ASP A 160 -6.18 -2.14 2.20
CA ASP A 160 -5.70 -2.15 3.59
C ASP A 160 -6.66 -2.92 4.50
N THR A 161 -6.16 -3.97 5.13
CA THR A 161 -6.98 -4.87 5.96
C THR A 161 -7.52 -4.21 7.22
N PHE A 162 -6.74 -3.31 7.85
CA PHE A 162 -7.20 -2.56 9.03
C PHE A 162 -8.32 -1.57 8.67
N TRP A 163 -8.12 -0.80 7.61
CA TRP A 163 -9.09 0.22 7.22
C TRP A 163 -10.38 -0.38 6.69
N VAL A 164 -10.34 -1.51 6.00
CA VAL A 164 -11.54 -2.27 5.65
C VAL A 164 -12.30 -2.68 6.90
N GLN A 165 -11.64 -3.27 7.89
CA GLN A 165 -12.24 -3.68 9.16
C GLN A 165 -12.77 -2.47 9.93
N ALA A 166 -12.03 -1.37 9.98
CA ALA A 166 -12.41 -0.13 10.67
C ALA A 166 -13.62 0.55 10.01
N GLY A 167 -13.78 0.41 8.70
CA GLY A 167 -14.94 0.87 7.91
C GLY A 167 -16.14 -0.06 8.00
N GLY A 168 -16.05 -1.18 8.73
CA GLY A 168 -17.14 -2.15 8.91
C GLY A 168 -17.23 -3.22 7.82
N GLY A 169 -16.19 -3.33 6.96
CA GLY A 169 -16.09 -4.38 5.94
C GLY A 169 -15.38 -5.65 6.43
N ASP A 170 -15.44 -6.71 5.65
CA ASP A 170 -14.65 -7.94 5.82
C ASP A 170 -13.46 -7.90 4.84
N PRO A 171 -12.19 -7.82 5.32
CA PRO A 171 -11.04 -7.70 4.45
C PRO A 171 -10.93 -8.83 3.41
N ALA A 172 -11.21 -10.08 3.80
CA ALA A 172 -11.14 -11.21 2.89
C ALA A 172 -12.21 -11.12 1.79
N ALA A 173 -13.43 -10.73 2.14
CA ALA A 173 -14.50 -10.55 1.15
C ALA A 173 -14.20 -9.40 0.17
N TRP A 174 -13.61 -8.30 0.64
CA TRP A 174 -13.22 -7.18 -0.23
C TRP A 174 -12.06 -7.53 -1.17
N ILE A 175 -11.09 -8.34 -0.72
CA ILE A 175 -10.04 -8.87 -1.59
C ILE A 175 -10.65 -9.74 -2.70
N GLU A 176 -11.61 -10.60 -2.36
CA GLU A 176 -12.33 -11.42 -3.36
C GLU A 176 -13.16 -10.57 -4.33
N TYR A 177 -13.87 -9.55 -3.83
CA TYR A 177 -14.63 -8.61 -4.65
C TYR A 177 -13.75 -7.86 -5.67
N LEU A 178 -12.53 -7.46 -5.27
CA LEU A 178 -11.57 -6.77 -6.11
C LEU A 178 -10.58 -7.73 -6.81
N SER A 179 -10.92 -9.02 -6.94
CA SER A 179 -10.03 -10.04 -7.52
C SER A 179 -9.49 -9.60 -8.90
N GLY A 180 -8.18 -9.82 -9.11
CA GLY A 180 -7.46 -9.37 -10.30
C GLY A 180 -7.02 -7.90 -10.28
N ARG A 181 -7.43 -7.13 -9.25
CA ARG A 181 -7.13 -5.69 -9.11
C ARG A 181 -6.42 -5.33 -7.80
N VAL A 182 -5.97 -6.32 -7.02
CA VAL A 182 -5.29 -6.14 -5.73
C VAL A 182 -3.90 -6.80 -5.74
N PRO A 183 -3.00 -6.35 -6.65
CA PRO A 183 -1.65 -6.92 -6.72
C PRO A 183 -0.85 -6.64 -5.44
N CYS A 184 -1.19 -5.59 -4.70
CA CYS A 184 -0.62 -5.23 -3.41
C CYS A 184 -1.73 -5.12 -2.36
N ILE A 185 -1.49 -5.63 -1.15
CA ILE A 185 -2.35 -5.40 0.01
C ILE A 185 -1.50 -4.88 1.18
N HIS A 186 -2.07 -4.01 2.00
CA HIS A 186 -1.50 -3.70 3.30
C HIS A 186 -1.97 -4.73 4.32
N LEU A 187 -1.03 -5.47 4.87
CA LEU A 187 -1.26 -6.25 6.07
C LEU A 187 -1.12 -5.31 7.27
N LYS A 188 -2.25 -4.93 7.83
CA LYS A 188 -2.35 -4.05 8.98
C LYS A 188 -3.38 -4.67 9.93
N ASP A 189 -2.96 -5.11 11.10
CA ASP A 189 -3.82 -5.83 12.02
C ASP A 189 -4.67 -4.90 12.89
N TYR A 190 -5.83 -5.38 13.31
CA TYR A 190 -6.83 -4.62 14.05
C TYR A 190 -7.05 -5.25 15.41
N SER A 191 -6.98 -4.46 16.47
CA SER A 191 -7.26 -4.92 17.83
C SER A 191 -8.39 -4.10 18.48
N TYR A 192 -8.79 -4.57 19.69
CA TYR A 192 -9.86 -3.92 20.45
C TYR A 192 -9.62 -2.41 20.61
N GLY A 193 -10.70 -1.64 20.52
CA GLY A 193 -10.64 -0.17 20.63
C GLY A 193 -10.12 0.53 19.38
N ARG A 194 -10.21 -0.13 18.22
CA ARG A 194 -9.73 0.41 16.92
C ARG A 194 -8.23 0.71 16.94
N LYS A 195 -7.45 -0.11 17.63
CA LYS A 195 -5.99 0.01 17.66
C LYS A 195 -5.35 -0.88 16.62
N MET A 196 -4.26 -0.41 16.07
CA MET A 196 -3.37 -1.22 15.24
C MET A 196 -2.60 -2.20 16.11
N ALA A 197 -2.21 -3.33 15.55
CA ALA A 197 -1.41 -4.33 16.22
C ALA A 197 -0.35 -4.90 15.27
N VAL A 198 0.68 -5.49 15.83
CA VAL A 198 1.63 -6.34 15.09
C VAL A 198 0.86 -7.46 14.41
N ILE A 199 1.24 -7.82 13.19
CA ILE A 199 0.54 -8.85 12.42
C ILE A 199 0.51 -10.18 13.19
N GLY A 200 -0.71 -10.68 13.43
CA GLY A 200 -0.97 -11.89 14.20
C GLY A 200 -1.17 -11.67 15.71
N GLU A 201 -1.04 -10.44 16.20
CA GLU A 201 -1.32 -10.08 17.60
C GLU A 201 -2.68 -9.36 17.76
N GLY A 202 -3.40 -9.12 16.65
CA GLY A 202 -4.73 -8.52 16.62
C GLY A 202 -5.86 -9.53 16.39
N ASN A 203 -6.94 -9.06 15.77
CA ASN A 203 -8.20 -9.79 15.63
C ASN A 203 -8.60 -10.10 14.17
N ILE A 204 -7.80 -9.68 13.18
CA ILE A 204 -8.10 -9.99 11.78
C ILE A 204 -7.82 -11.47 11.51
N ASN A 205 -8.77 -12.13 10.82
CA ASN A 205 -8.59 -13.51 10.39
C ASN A 205 -7.66 -13.57 9.16
N PHE A 206 -6.34 -13.56 9.41
CA PHE A 206 -5.35 -13.59 8.34
C PHE A 206 -5.34 -14.90 7.54
N ASP A 207 -5.77 -16.03 8.09
CA ASP A 207 -5.92 -17.27 7.32
C ASP A 207 -6.92 -17.10 6.17
N ARG A 208 -8.01 -16.36 6.40
CA ARG A 208 -8.98 -16.02 5.33
C ARG A 208 -8.39 -14.99 4.37
N VAL A 209 -7.73 -13.95 4.90
CA VAL A 209 -7.08 -12.90 4.08
C VAL A 209 -6.07 -13.52 3.14
N PHE A 210 -5.18 -14.41 3.60
CA PHE A 210 -4.17 -15.05 2.75
C PHE A 210 -4.80 -15.93 1.66
N LYS A 211 -5.85 -16.71 1.99
CA LYS A 211 -6.56 -17.53 1.01
C LYS A 211 -7.24 -16.67 -0.07
N SER A 212 -7.86 -15.57 0.32
CA SER A 212 -8.50 -14.63 -0.60
C SER A 212 -7.48 -13.90 -1.47
N ALA A 213 -6.35 -13.46 -0.87
CA ALA A 213 -5.26 -12.80 -1.56
C ALA A 213 -4.60 -13.72 -2.62
N GLU A 214 -4.37 -14.99 -2.28
CA GLU A 214 -3.85 -15.98 -3.23
C GLU A 214 -4.79 -16.16 -4.42
N LYS A 215 -6.11 -16.32 -4.19
CA LYS A 215 -7.12 -16.44 -5.24
C LYS A 215 -7.23 -15.17 -6.10
N ALA A 216 -7.10 -14.00 -5.47
CA ALA A 216 -7.19 -12.72 -6.15
C ALA A 216 -5.94 -12.39 -6.98
N GLY A 217 -4.85 -13.17 -6.87
CA GLY A 217 -3.61 -12.96 -7.61
C GLY A 217 -2.71 -11.90 -6.99
N THR A 218 -2.84 -11.64 -5.69
CA THR A 218 -1.97 -10.71 -4.95
C THR A 218 -0.51 -11.14 -5.04
N LYS A 219 0.36 -10.19 -5.36
CA LYS A 219 1.81 -10.39 -5.48
C LYS A 219 2.53 -9.99 -4.19
N TYR A 220 2.16 -8.87 -3.60
CA TYR A 220 2.85 -8.26 -2.46
C TYR A 220 1.91 -8.06 -1.27
N MET A 221 2.37 -8.47 -0.11
CA MET A 221 1.74 -8.25 1.19
C MET A 221 2.65 -7.33 2.01
N LEU A 222 2.25 -6.07 2.17
CA LEU A 222 3.07 -5.00 2.74
C LEU A 222 2.65 -4.74 4.18
N VAL A 223 3.52 -5.09 5.12
CA VAL A 223 3.27 -4.90 6.56
C VAL A 223 3.31 -3.41 6.89
N GLU A 224 2.25 -2.91 7.47
CA GLU A 224 2.13 -1.52 7.91
C GLU A 224 1.53 -1.42 9.32
N GLN A 225 2.07 -0.50 10.11
CA GLN A 225 1.53 -0.12 11.43
C GLN A 225 1.81 1.37 11.65
N ASP A 226 0.82 2.25 11.45
CA ASP A 226 0.99 3.70 11.54
C ASP A 226 1.33 4.16 12.95
N GLU A 227 0.76 3.47 13.95
CA GLU A 227 0.93 3.75 15.37
C GLU A 227 1.37 2.49 16.12
N CYS A 228 2.56 2.57 16.70
CA CYS A 228 3.15 1.49 17.51
C CYS A 228 2.93 1.70 19.02
N TYR A 229 2.21 2.73 19.43
CA TYR A 229 1.81 3.03 20.83
C TYR A 229 2.97 3.01 21.83
N GLY A 230 4.12 3.53 21.42
CA GLY A 230 5.34 3.62 22.25
C GLY A 230 6.30 2.45 22.11
N GLU A 231 5.96 1.42 21.33
CA GLU A 231 6.91 0.38 20.93
C GLU A 231 7.82 0.85 19.79
N ASP A 232 9.00 0.23 19.67
CA ASP A 232 9.89 0.49 18.53
C ASP A 232 9.26 -0.06 17.23
N PRO A 233 9.06 0.75 16.17
CA PRO A 233 8.45 0.28 14.94
C PRO A 233 9.29 -0.78 14.20
N PHE A 234 10.60 -0.81 14.38
CA PHE A 234 11.43 -1.91 13.83
C PHE A 234 11.17 -3.22 14.54
N ASP A 235 10.95 -3.22 15.87
CA ASP A 235 10.58 -4.40 16.61
C ASP A 235 9.18 -4.88 16.21
N CYS A 236 8.22 -3.98 15.99
CA CYS A 236 6.90 -4.31 15.46
C CYS A 236 6.98 -4.99 14.08
N LEU A 237 7.80 -4.43 13.18
CA LEU A 237 8.05 -5.03 11.86
C LEU A 237 8.75 -6.39 11.97
N ALA A 238 9.73 -6.54 12.86
CA ALA A 238 10.45 -7.80 13.07
C ALA A 238 9.53 -8.91 13.59
N ARG A 239 8.63 -8.60 14.55
CA ARG A 239 7.61 -9.55 15.05
C ARG A 239 6.64 -9.95 13.95
N SER A 240 6.16 -8.98 13.16
CA SER A 240 5.28 -9.22 12.01
C SER A 240 5.96 -10.12 10.98
N TYR A 241 7.22 -9.84 10.64
CA TYR A 241 8.03 -10.68 9.74
C TYR A 241 8.17 -12.10 10.27
N LYS A 242 8.51 -12.25 11.56
CA LYS A 242 8.66 -13.56 12.23
C LYS A 242 7.38 -14.38 12.15
N TYR A 243 6.23 -13.78 12.42
CA TYR A 243 4.92 -14.42 12.29
C TYR A 243 4.67 -14.89 10.85
N LEU A 244 4.79 -13.99 9.86
CA LEU A 244 4.55 -14.31 8.46
C LEU A 244 5.51 -15.36 7.91
N SER A 245 6.79 -15.30 8.27
CA SER A 245 7.77 -16.30 7.85
C SER A 245 7.52 -17.66 8.49
N SER A 246 6.97 -17.73 9.72
CA SER A 246 6.56 -19.01 10.35
C SER A 246 5.44 -19.70 9.58
N LEU A 247 4.63 -18.92 8.82
CA LEU A 247 3.59 -19.43 7.92
C LEU A 247 4.15 -19.78 6.51
N GLY A 248 5.44 -19.58 6.29
CA GLY A 248 6.14 -19.93 5.06
C GLY A 248 6.17 -18.82 3.99
N PHE A 249 5.73 -17.60 4.29
CA PHE A 249 5.94 -16.45 3.43
C PHE A 249 7.40 -15.95 3.49
N LYS A 250 7.85 -15.25 2.43
CA LYS A 250 9.22 -14.71 2.35
C LYS A 250 9.22 -13.37 1.65
#